data_f330ba1b9a63e6286d793a55a497da76
#
_entry.id   f330ba1b9a63e6286d793a55a497da76
#
_cell.length_a   1.000
_cell.length_b   1.000
_cell.length_c   1.000
_cell.angle_alpha   90.00
_cell.angle_beta   90.00
_cell.angle_gamma   90.00
#
_symmetry.space_group_name_H-M   'P 1'
#
loop_
_entity.id
_entity.type
_entity.pdbx_description
1 polymer ?
#
loop_
_entity_poly.entity_id
_entity_poly.type
_entity_poly.pdbx_seq_one_letter_code
_entity_poly.pdbx_strand_id
1 'polypeptide(L)'
;EDGHGEVEPGFGLLGLGEVAQLLSAHGAEVVDKLRQLFDRQKKLERELESLKAKAASAATQDLAGAAQDVHGVKVVAARLDGLDAKALREAVDQIKQRLADCVVLLAASSSGKVSLIGGVHGAPLGKVKAGDLVAHVAQQIGGKGGGRPDMAQGGGEDTPALAVALAAVPTWVAQRLG
;
A
#
# COMPACT_ATOMS: atom_id res chain seq x y z
N GLU A 1 -3.81 -49.49 39.22
CA GLU A 1 -4.43 -48.31 39.92
C GLU A 1 -4.63 -47.24 38.90
N ASP A 2 -5.87 -47.13 38.47
CA ASP A 2 -6.30 -46.41 37.26
C ASP A 2 -6.51 -44.95 37.60
N GLY A 3 -5.70 -44.05 37.05
CA GLY A 3 -5.92 -42.63 37.07
C GLY A 3 -6.67 -42.19 35.80
N HIS A 4 -8.00 -42.33 35.77
CA HIS A 4 -8.82 -41.67 34.79
C HIS A 4 -8.86 -40.18 35.08
N GLY A 5 -8.12 -39.39 34.29
CA GLY A 5 -8.27 -37.95 34.24
C GLY A 5 -9.64 -37.62 33.64
N GLU A 6 -10.59 -37.24 34.50
CA GLU A 6 -11.83 -36.61 34.07
C GLU A 6 -11.51 -35.29 33.33
N VAL A 7 -11.69 -35.32 32.05
CA VAL A 7 -11.71 -34.10 31.22
C VAL A 7 -13.05 -33.39 31.56
N GLU A 8 -12.96 -32.33 32.31
CA GLU A 8 -14.11 -31.48 32.65
C GLU A 8 -14.80 -30.96 31.40
N PRO A 9 -16.09 -31.32 31.14
CA PRO A 9 -16.80 -30.85 29.95
C PRO A 9 -17.34 -29.41 30.08
N GLY A 10 -16.99 -28.70 31.15
CA GLY A 10 -17.58 -27.40 31.45
C GLY A 10 -17.05 -26.20 30.67
N PHE A 11 -15.80 -26.24 30.22
CA PHE A 11 -15.17 -25.05 29.61
C PHE A 11 -15.64 -24.79 28.17
N GLY A 12 -15.97 -25.80 27.41
CA GLY A 12 -16.43 -25.67 26.02
C GLY A 12 -17.87 -25.13 25.88
N LEU A 13 -18.73 -25.43 26.85
CA LEU A 13 -20.17 -25.04 26.82
C LEU A 13 -20.38 -23.59 27.22
N LEU A 14 -19.57 -23.02 28.11
CA LEU A 14 -19.64 -21.61 28.50
C LEU A 14 -19.25 -20.68 27.32
N GLY A 15 -18.19 -21.01 26.59
CA GLY A 15 -17.77 -20.24 25.42
C GLY A 15 -18.78 -20.28 24.25
N LEU A 16 -19.46 -21.44 24.05
CA LEU A 16 -20.51 -21.57 23.04
C LEU A 16 -21.76 -20.75 23.41
N GLY A 17 -22.11 -20.64 24.70
CA GLY A 17 -23.20 -19.81 25.17
C GLY A 17 -22.97 -18.31 24.90
N GLU A 18 -21.77 -17.81 25.13
CA GLU A 18 -21.40 -16.42 24.83
C GLU A 18 -21.45 -16.14 23.33
N VAL A 19 -20.92 -17.06 22.49
CA VAL A 19 -21.02 -16.94 21.04
C VAL A 19 -22.47 -16.93 20.58
N ALA A 20 -23.33 -17.79 21.12
CA ALA A 20 -24.75 -17.82 20.80
C ALA A 20 -25.44 -16.51 21.15
N GLN A 21 -25.13 -15.89 22.30
CA GLN A 21 -25.65 -14.60 22.70
C GLN A 21 -25.21 -13.48 21.76
N LEU A 22 -23.93 -13.41 21.42
CA LEU A 22 -23.37 -12.41 20.48
C LEU A 22 -24.02 -12.48 19.10
N LEU A 23 -24.37 -13.71 18.67
CA LEU A 23 -25.04 -13.93 17.38
C LEU A 23 -26.56 -13.81 17.45
N SER A 24 -27.14 -13.59 18.64
CA SER A 24 -28.59 -13.64 18.86
C SER A 24 -29.22 -14.91 18.26
N ALA A 25 -28.59 -16.05 18.48
CA ALA A 25 -28.95 -17.35 17.92
C ALA A 25 -28.93 -18.46 18.97
N HIS A 26 -29.68 -19.51 18.76
CA HIS A 26 -29.75 -20.66 19.65
C HIS A 26 -29.49 -21.97 18.87
N GLY A 27 -28.73 -22.88 19.49
CA GLY A 27 -28.55 -24.23 18.98
C GLY A 27 -27.90 -24.32 17.57
N ALA A 28 -28.54 -25.02 16.65
CA ALA A 28 -28.02 -25.26 15.31
C ALA A 28 -27.86 -24.00 14.44
N GLU A 29 -28.59 -22.92 14.77
CA GLU A 29 -28.51 -21.65 14.03
C GLU A 29 -27.18 -20.92 14.22
N VAL A 30 -26.42 -21.20 15.30
CA VAL A 30 -25.13 -20.57 15.59
C VAL A 30 -24.12 -20.85 14.45
N VAL A 31 -24.07 -22.09 13.99
CA VAL A 31 -23.15 -22.50 12.92
C VAL A 31 -23.48 -21.81 11.60
N ASP A 32 -24.77 -21.73 11.28
CA ASP A 32 -25.22 -21.09 10.04
C ASP A 32 -24.98 -19.59 10.08
N LYS A 33 -25.24 -18.94 11.21
CA LYS A 33 -24.93 -17.51 11.39
C LYS A 33 -23.43 -17.22 11.34
N LEU A 34 -22.60 -18.10 11.92
CA LEU A 34 -21.13 -17.99 11.78
C LEU A 34 -20.70 -18.10 10.32
N ARG A 35 -21.22 -19.06 9.58
CA ARG A 35 -20.94 -19.20 8.13
C ARG A 35 -21.33 -17.93 7.37
N GLN A 36 -22.54 -17.42 7.62
CA GLN A 36 -23.00 -16.16 7.00
C GLN A 36 -22.11 -14.97 7.34
N LEU A 37 -21.60 -14.87 8.58
CA LEU A 37 -20.67 -13.82 8.97
C LEU A 37 -19.34 -13.94 8.24
N PHE A 38 -18.77 -15.15 8.14
CA PHE A 38 -17.55 -15.37 7.37
C PHE A 38 -17.73 -15.07 5.88
N ASP A 39 -18.84 -15.49 5.29
CA ASP A 39 -19.14 -15.19 3.89
C ASP A 39 -19.31 -13.67 3.67
N ARG A 40 -20.00 -12.99 4.59
CA ARG A 40 -20.16 -11.54 4.56
C ARG A 40 -18.83 -10.81 4.74
N GLN A 41 -18.01 -11.23 5.67
CA GLN A 41 -16.65 -10.69 5.85
C GLN A 41 -15.84 -10.83 4.56
N LYS A 42 -15.78 -12.03 3.98
CA LYS A 42 -15.05 -12.29 2.74
C LYS A 42 -15.59 -11.46 1.56
N LYS A 43 -16.90 -11.25 1.50
CA LYS A 43 -17.52 -10.39 0.49
C LYS A 43 -17.11 -8.92 0.68
N LEU A 44 -17.18 -8.41 1.91
CA LEU A 44 -16.79 -7.04 2.24
C LEU A 44 -15.30 -6.79 1.97
N GLU A 45 -14.44 -7.74 2.29
CA GLU A 45 -13.01 -7.66 1.98
C GLU A 45 -12.77 -7.55 0.47
N ARG A 46 -13.47 -8.35 -0.33
CA ARG A 46 -13.38 -8.27 -1.81
C ARG A 46 -13.92 -6.96 -2.37
N GLU A 47 -15.03 -6.46 -1.83
CA GLU A 47 -15.59 -5.16 -2.23
C GLU A 47 -14.63 -4.02 -1.87
N LEU A 48 -14.03 -4.07 -0.69
CA LEU A 48 -13.03 -3.10 -0.26
C LEU A 48 -11.79 -3.10 -1.18
N GLU A 49 -11.27 -4.28 -1.51
CA GLU A 49 -10.14 -4.40 -2.45
C GLU A 49 -10.50 -3.88 -3.85
N SER A 50 -11.71 -4.18 -4.33
CA SER A 50 -12.19 -3.67 -5.62
C SER A 50 -12.32 -2.15 -5.62
N LEU A 51 -12.86 -1.55 -4.55
CA LEU A 51 -12.99 -0.10 -4.42
C LEU A 51 -11.62 0.58 -4.32
N LYS A 52 -10.68 0.02 -3.56
CA LYS A 52 -9.30 0.51 -3.48
C LYS A 52 -8.61 0.48 -4.86
N ALA A 53 -8.76 -0.62 -5.60
CA ALA A 53 -8.20 -0.75 -6.94
C ALA A 53 -8.78 0.29 -7.92
N LYS A 54 -10.09 0.55 -7.86
CA LYS A 54 -10.74 1.58 -8.69
C LYS A 54 -10.27 2.98 -8.32
N ALA A 55 -10.18 3.30 -7.03
CA ALA A 55 -9.68 4.58 -6.55
C ALA A 55 -8.22 4.82 -6.96
N ALA A 56 -7.37 3.79 -6.83
CA ALA A 56 -5.98 3.84 -7.27
C ALA A 56 -5.87 4.06 -8.78
N SER A 57 -6.69 3.38 -9.58
CA SER A 57 -6.69 3.54 -11.04
C SER A 57 -7.12 4.94 -11.48
N ALA A 58 -8.13 5.52 -10.86
CA ALA A 58 -8.54 6.90 -11.12
C ALA A 58 -7.43 7.89 -10.75
N ALA A 59 -6.86 7.76 -9.54
CA ALA A 59 -5.77 8.61 -9.09
C ALA A 59 -4.53 8.51 -9.99
N THR A 60 -4.18 7.31 -10.47
CA THR A 60 -3.05 7.15 -11.41
C THR A 60 -3.28 7.80 -12.75
N GLN A 61 -4.54 7.84 -13.21
CA GLN A 61 -4.89 8.52 -14.45
C GLN A 61 -4.70 10.03 -14.31
N ASP A 62 -5.18 10.61 -13.22
CA ASP A 62 -5.05 12.04 -12.94
C ASP A 62 -3.57 12.43 -12.76
N LEU A 63 -2.80 11.62 -12.05
CA LEU A 63 -1.37 11.85 -11.84
C LEU A 63 -0.56 11.76 -13.13
N ALA A 64 -0.87 10.84 -14.02
CA ALA A 64 -0.20 10.76 -15.31
C ALA A 64 -0.49 11.98 -16.18
N GLY A 65 -1.73 12.52 -16.10
CA GLY A 65 -2.11 13.76 -16.78
C GLY A 65 -1.46 15.02 -16.18
N ALA A 66 -1.19 15.02 -14.87
CA ALA A 66 -0.57 16.11 -14.12
C ALA A 66 0.97 15.99 -14.02
N ALA A 67 1.59 15.05 -14.72
CA ALA A 67 3.03 14.85 -14.71
C ALA A 67 3.78 16.10 -15.16
N GLN A 68 4.79 16.51 -14.39
CA GLN A 68 5.65 17.63 -14.74
C GLN A 68 6.67 17.21 -15.80
N ASP A 69 6.88 18.07 -16.81
CA ASP A 69 7.92 17.86 -17.79
C ASP A 69 9.24 18.44 -17.28
N VAL A 70 10.25 17.59 -17.18
CA VAL A 70 11.61 17.96 -16.76
C VAL A 70 12.57 17.45 -17.81
N HIS A 71 13.09 18.32 -18.65
CA HIS A 71 14.01 18.01 -19.75
C HIS A 71 13.48 16.90 -20.69
N GLY A 72 12.17 16.88 -20.96
CA GLY A 72 11.53 15.87 -21.80
C GLY A 72 11.14 14.57 -21.07
N VAL A 73 11.41 14.48 -19.77
CA VAL A 73 11.03 13.36 -18.91
C VAL A 73 9.83 13.74 -18.07
N LYS A 74 8.81 12.89 -18.03
CA LYS A 74 7.63 13.10 -17.18
C LYS A 74 7.91 12.68 -15.75
N VAL A 75 7.80 13.61 -14.82
CA VAL A 75 8.03 13.38 -13.38
C VAL A 75 6.70 13.41 -12.64
N VAL A 76 6.42 12.36 -11.90
CA VAL A 76 5.24 12.22 -11.04
C VAL A 76 5.72 11.98 -9.61
N ALA A 77 5.39 12.87 -8.69
CA ALA A 77 5.63 12.70 -7.27
C ALA A 77 4.35 13.03 -6.52
N ALA A 78 3.76 12.05 -5.85
CA ALA A 78 2.46 12.22 -5.20
C ALA A 78 2.30 11.35 -3.96
N ARG A 79 1.39 11.77 -3.09
CA ARG A 79 0.91 11.00 -1.93
C ARG A 79 -0.47 10.42 -2.24
N LEU A 80 -0.62 9.13 -2.05
CA LEU A 80 -1.86 8.36 -2.24
C LEU A 80 -2.18 7.58 -0.98
N ASP A 81 -2.79 8.23 -0.01
CA ASP A 81 -3.13 7.59 1.26
C ASP A 81 -4.20 6.50 1.10
N GLY A 82 -4.16 5.52 2.01
CA GLY A 82 -5.09 4.39 1.99
C GLY A 82 -4.70 3.24 1.07
N LEU A 83 -3.60 3.36 0.33
CA LEU A 83 -3.02 2.27 -0.45
C LEU A 83 -1.93 1.54 0.33
N ASP A 84 -1.89 0.23 0.20
CA ASP A 84 -0.77 -0.57 0.69
C ASP A 84 0.42 -0.56 -0.30
N ALA A 85 1.54 -1.13 0.09
CA ALA A 85 2.75 -1.16 -0.74
C ALA A 85 2.52 -1.90 -2.08
N LYS A 86 1.64 -2.91 -2.12
CA LYS A 86 1.30 -3.64 -3.33
C LYS A 86 0.50 -2.76 -4.29
N ALA A 87 -0.55 -2.11 -3.80
CA ALA A 87 -1.38 -1.21 -4.61
C ALA A 87 -0.58 0.01 -5.11
N LEU A 88 0.33 0.56 -4.30
CA LEU A 88 1.27 1.61 -4.73
C LEU A 88 2.16 1.15 -5.88
N ARG A 89 2.68 -0.08 -5.81
CA ARG A 89 3.52 -0.65 -6.86
C ARG A 89 2.76 -0.81 -8.17
N GLU A 90 1.53 -1.34 -8.09
CA GLU A 90 0.64 -1.45 -9.24
C GLU A 90 0.35 -0.06 -9.86
N ALA A 91 0.14 0.95 -9.01
CA ALA A 91 -0.06 2.33 -9.45
C ALA A 91 1.17 2.89 -10.19
N VAL A 92 2.39 2.66 -9.67
CA VAL A 92 3.64 3.05 -10.37
C VAL A 92 3.76 2.35 -11.72
N ASP A 93 3.47 1.04 -11.79
CA ASP A 93 3.52 0.29 -13.04
C ASP A 93 2.50 0.80 -14.07
N GLN A 94 1.29 1.14 -13.64
CA GLN A 94 0.26 1.74 -14.52
C GLN A 94 0.70 3.10 -15.08
N ILE A 95 1.32 3.96 -14.25
CA ILE A 95 1.84 5.25 -14.73
C ILE A 95 2.98 5.03 -15.72
N LYS A 96 3.90 4.11 -15.44
CA LYS A 96 5.00 3.75 -16.35
C LYS A 96 4.51 3.22 -17.70
N GLN A 97 3.40 2.50 -17.73
CA GLN A 97 2.80 2.01 -18.98
C GLN A 97 2.16 3.13 -19.81
N ARG A 98 1.74 4.22 -19.18
CA ARG A 98 1.10 5.36 -19.85
C ARG A 98 2.09 6.41 -20.34
N LEU A 99 3.24 6.51 -19.69
CA LEU A 99 4.27 7.51 -19.96
C LEU A 99 5.53 6.81 -20.48
N ALA A 100 5.98 7.19 -21.68
CA ALA A 100 7.13 6.55 -22.34
C ALA A 100 8.44 6.76 -21.57
N ASP A 101 8.73 8.02 -21.21
CA ASP A 101 9.91 8.43 -20.45
C ASP A 101 9.47 9.09 -19.16
N CYS A 102 9.63 8.38 -18.05
CA CYS A 102 9.11 8.89 -16.77
C CYS A 102 9.91 8.47 -15.55
N VAL A 103 9.81 9.32 -14.55
CA VAL A 103 10.24 9.09 -13.17
C VAL A 103 9.03 9.25 -12.27
N VAL A 104 8.71 8.21 -11.52
CA VAL A 104 7.52 8.17 -10.67
C VAL A 104 7.95 7.90 -9.24
N LEU A 105 7.42 8.67 -8.29
CA LEU A 105 7.54 8.40 -6.85
C LEU A 105 6.18 8.55 -6.20
N LEU A 106 5.66 7.48 -5.68
CA LEU A 106 4.41 7.47 -4.92
C LEU A 106 4.67 7.15 -3.46
N ALA A 107 3.97 7.86 -2.59
CA ALA A 107 3.98 7.65 -1.15
C ALA A 107 2.58 7.35 -0.63
N ALA A 108 2.45 6.46 0.33
CA ALA A 108 1.23 6.26 1.10
C ALA A 108 1.52 6.19 2.58
N SER A 109 0.67 6.82 3.38
CA SER A 109 0.75 6.77 4.84
C SER A 109 -0.27 5.79 5.40
N SER A 110 0.16 5.00 6.37
CA SER A 110 -0.69 4.12 7.15
C SER A 110 -0.14 4.01 8.57
N SER A 111 -0.99 4.31 9.57
CA SER A 111 -0.64 4.20 10.99
C SER A 111 0.67 4.91 11.38
N GLY A 112 0.90 6.12 10.85
CA GLY A 112 2.08 6.93 11.16
C GLY A 112 3.37 6.49 10.45
N LYS A 113 3.29 5.50 9.56
CA LYS A 113 4.40 5.06 8.71
C LYS A 113 4.12 5.34 7.25
N VAL A 114 5.15 5.67 6.50
CA VAL A 114 5.10 5.93 5.06
C VAL A 114 5.72 4.78 4.29
N SER A 115 5.01 4.31 3.28
CA SER A 115 5.55 3.44 2.24
C SER A 115 5.87 4.27 1.00
N LEU A 116 7.06 4.10 0.44
CA LEU A 116 7.53 4.75 -0.78
C LEU A 116 7.75 3.71 -1.87
N ILE A 117 7.22 3.97 -3.05
CA ILE A 117 7.53 3.18 -4.26
C ILE A 117 7.97 4.15 -5.35
N GLY A 118 9.17 3.91 -5.88
CA GLY A 118 9.72 4.66 -6.99
C GLY A 118 9.86 3.79 -8.23
N GLY A 119 9.62 4.38 -9.40
CA GLY A 119 9.79 3.73 -10.69
C GLY A 119 10.43 4.68 -11.70
N VAL A 120 11.31 4.15 -12.55
CA VAL A 120 11.92 4.86 -13.67
C VAL A 120 11.70 4.03 -14.92
N HIS A 121 11.33 4.67 -16.02
CA HIS A 121 11.09 4.00 -17.30
C HIS A 121 11.62 4.85 -18.46
N GLY A 122 12.12 4.18 -19.50
CA GLY A 122 12.57 4.82 -20.72
C GLY A 122 13.95 5.48 -20.63
N ALA A 123 14.12 6.58 -21.34
CA ALA A 123 15.41 7.29 -21.46
C ALA A 123 16.07 7.70 -20.13
N PRO A 124 15.33 8.09 -19.05
CA PRO A 124 15.97 8.47 -17.79
C PRO A 124 16.69 7.36 -17.06
N LEU A 125 16.46 6.07 -17.37
CA LEU A 125 17.10 4.92 -16.70
C LEU A 125 18.64 4.96 -16.70
N GLY A 126 19.25 5.60 -17.70
CA GLY A 126 20.70 5.74 -17.77
C GLY A 126 21.28 6.78 -16.79
N LYS A 127 20.49 7.72 -16.34
CA LYS A 127 20.91 8.84 -15.50
C LYS A 127 20.25 8.86 -14.12
N VAL A 128 19.02 8.40 -14.02
CA VAL A 128 18.21 8.39 -12.79
C VAL A 128 17.89 6.96 -12.41
N LYS A 129 18.21 6.58 -11.18
CA LYS A 129 17.88 5.27 -10.63
C LYS A 129 16.78 5.39 -9.60
N ALA A 130 15.77 4.53 -9.68
CA ALA A 130 14.66 4.51 -8.71
C ALA A 130 15.17 4.25 -7.29
N GLY A 131 16.20 3.41 -7.12
CA GLY A 131 16.83 3.15 -5.82
C GLY A 131 17.38 4.39 -5.16
N ASP A 132 18.10 5.24 -5.91
CA ASP A 132 18.68 6.48 -5.40
C ASP A 132 17.61 7.52 -5.06
N LEU A 133 16.57 7.62 -5.89
CA LEU A 133 15.43 8.51 -5.66
C LEU A 133 14.68 8.14 -4.36
N VAL A 134 14.34 6.87 -4.22
CA VAL A 134 13.62 6.39 -3.03
C VAL A 134 14.49 6.52 -1.78
N ALA A 135 15.78 6.20 -1.85
CA ALA A 135 16.70 6.38 -0.74
C ALA A 135 16.82 7.86 -0.31
N HIS A 136 16.91 8.77 -1.28
CA HIS A 136 17.00 10.20 -1.02
C HIS A 136 15.77 10.74 -0.27
N VAL A 137 14.56 10.35 -0.71
CA VAL A 137 13.31 10.78 -0.06
C VAL A 137 13.11 10.07 1.29
N ALA A 138 13.41 8.78 1.38
CA ALA A 138 13.30 8.02 2.62
C ALA A 138 14.18 8.59 3.73
N GLN A 139 15.41 9.02 3.42
CA GLN A 139 16.31 9.66 4.40
C GLN A 139 15.73 10.95 4.99
N GLN A 140 15.00 11.75 4.20
CA GLN A 140 14.38 12.99 4.68
C GLN A 140 13.22 12.75 5.66
N ILE A 141 12.64 11.56 5.65
CA ILE A 141 11.56 11.14 6.54
C ILE A 141 12.02 10.12 7.60
N GLY A 142 13.31 10.11 7.90
CA GLY A 142 13.89 9.25 8.96
C GLY A 142 13.88 7.76 8.64
N GLY A 143 13.77 7.40 7.36
CA GLY A 143 13.65 6.03 6.92
C GLY A 143 14.79 5.54 6.05
N LYS A 144 14.55 4.43 5.37
CA LYS A 144 15.49 3.80 4.44
C LYS A 144 14.74 3.34 3.18
N GLY A 145 15.46 3.32 2.07
CA GLY A 145 14.92 2.83 0.82
C GLY A 145 16.03 2.40 -0.14
N GLY A 146 15.65 1.72 -1.17
CA GLY A 146 16.55 1.27 -2.22
C GLY A 146 15.88 0.21 -3.09
N GLY A 147 16.60 -0.26 -4.08
CA GLY A 147 16.09 -1.26 -4.99
C GLY A 147 16.82 -1.23 -6.33
N ARG A 148 16.15 -1.74 -7.33
CA ARG A 148 16.67 -1.77 -8.71
C ARG A 148 16.59 -0.39 -9.35
N PRO A 149 17.35 -0.15 -10.45
CA PRO A 149 17.26 1.12 -11.17
C PRO A 149 15.87 1.45 -11.73
N ASP A 150 15.12 0.43 -12.13
CA ASP A 150 13.79 0.54 -12.74
C ASP A 150 12.64 0.60 -11.72
N MET A 151 12.84 0.04 -10.51
CA MET A 151 11.83 -0.05 -9.46
C MET A 151 12.48 -0.17 -8.09
N ALA A 152 12.06 0.65 -7.15
CA ALA A 152 12.59 0.64 -5.80
C ALA A 152 11.46 0.88 -4.77
N GLN A 153 11.73 0.48 -3.55
CA GLN A 153 10.81 0.68 -2.44
C GLN A 153 11.55 1.18 -1.20
N GLY A 154 10.83 1.87 -0.35
CA GLY A 154 11.35 2.38 0.90
C GLY A 154 10.23 2.72 1.86
N GLY A 155 10.61 3.31 2.96
CA GLY A 155 9.64 3.78 3.95
C GLY A 155 10.32 4.65 4.98
N GLY A 156 9.49 5.29 5.79
CA GLY A 156 9.92 6.16 6.86
C GLY A 156 8.75 6.52 7.76
N GLU A 157 8.89 7.62 8.47
CA GLU A 157 7.84 8.15 9.34
C GLU A 157 6.96 9.14 8.59
N ASP A 158 5.67 9.22 8.96
CA ASP A 158 4.76 10.22 8.41
C ASP A 158 5.02 11.58 9.08
N THR A 159 5.85 12.36 8.43
CA THR A 159 6.28 13.67 8.89
C THR A 159 5.93 14.74 7.86
N PRO A 160 5.82 16.03 8.25
CA PRO A 160 5.66 17.14 7.30
C PRO A 160 6.77 17.23 6.25
N ALA A 161 7.94 16.64 6.53
CA ALA A 161 9.06 16.55 5.59
C ALA A 161 8.73 15.76 4.32
N LEU A 162 7.78 14.81 4.38
CA LEU A 162 7.34 14.05 3.22
C LEU A 162 6.82 14.96 2.10
N ALA A 163 5.99 15.93 2.42
CA ALA A 163 5.44 16.86 1.43
C ALA A 163 6.54 17.68 0.74
N VAL A 164 7.51 18.14 1.52
CA VAL A 164 8.68 18.91 1.01
C VAL A 164 9.56 18.00 0.16
N ALA A 165 9.79 16.78 0.59
CA ALA A 165 10.59 15.80 -0.14
C ALA A 165 9.96 15.42 -1.49
N LEU A 166 8.65 15.22 -1.53
CA LEU A 166 7.91 14.97 -2.78
C LEU A 166 7.95 16.17 -3.72
N ALA A 167 7.78 17.38 -3.20
CA ALA A 167 7.85 18.62 -4.00
C ALA A 167 9.25 18.86 -4.59
N ALA A 168 10.30 18.37 -3.94
CA ALA A 168 11.68 18.51 -4.40
C ALA A 168 12.08 17.47 -5.48
N VAL A 169 11.28 16.43 -5.70
CA VAL A 169 11.59 15.35 -6.68
C VAL A 169 11.85 15.87 -8.08
N PRO A 170 11.04 16.76 -8.68
CA PRO A 170 11.32 17.27 -10.01
C PRO A 170 12.68 18.00 -10.11
N THR A 171 13.04 18.79 -9.11
CA THR A 171 14.33 19.48 -9.03
C THR A 171 15.49 18.49 -8.90
N TRP A 172 15.32 17.46 -8.08
CA TRP A 172 16.31 16.40 -7.90
C TRP A 172 16.56 15.61 -9.20
N VAL A 173 15.48 15.34 -9.94
CA VAL A 173 15.56 14.68 -11.26
C VAL A 173 16.24 15.59 -12.28
N ALA A 174 15.89 16.88 -12.32
CA ALA A 174 16.52 17.85 -13.22
C ALA A 174 18.04 17.90 -13.06
N GLN A 175 18.53 17.91 -11.82
CA GLN A 175 19.97 17.91 -11.52
C GLN A 175 20.72 16.67 -12.05
N ARG A 176 20.04 15.57 -12.23
CA ARG A 176 20.63 14.32 -12.72
C ARG A 176 20.48 14.13 -14.23
N LEU A 177 19.48 14.75 -14.80
CA LEU A 177 19.29 14.73 -16.26
C LEU A 177 20.25 15.72 -16.95
N GLY A 178 20.66 16.75 -16.22
CA GLY A 178 21.74 17.67 -16.59
C GLY A 178 21.55 18.60 -17.58
#